data_4e684a8060e99d99922ca893ddc5ffc6
#
_entry.id   4e684a8060e99d99922ca893ddc5ffc6
#
_cell.length_a   1.000
_cell.length_b   1.000
_cell.length_c   1.000
_cell.angle_alpha   90.00
_cell.angle_beta   90.00
_cell.angle_gamma   90.00
#
_symmetry.space_group_name_H-M   'P 1'
#
loop_
_entity.id
_entity.type
_entity.pdbx_description
1 polymer ?
#
loop_
_entity_poly.entity_id
_entity_poly.type
_entity_poly.pdbx_seq_one_letter_code
_entity_poly.pdbx_strand_id
1 'polypeptide(L)'
;MELHVLDETLALARLPADAAVPPWVAGRDFLAVVRTPRELSIVCRDDAVPATHAEVQRGFRALAVVGTLDFALTGIVASLAEPLAAAGISIFGISTYDTDHILVREDRLTDAKSVLVAAGHTFK
;
A
#
# COMPACT_ATOMS: atom_id res chain seq x y z
N MET A 1 -0.65 13.56 -10.94
CA MET A 1 -1.70 13.38 -9.91
C MET A 1 -1.22 13.95 -8.59
N GLU A 2 -2.12 14.43 -7.78
CA GLU A 2 -1.78 14.80 -6.41
C GLU A 2 -1.79 13.59 -5.50
N LEU A 3 -0.73 13.41 -4.73
CA LEU A 3 -0.53 12.25 -3.87
C LEU A 3 -0.39 12.70 -2.42
N HIS A 4 -0.72 11.81 -1.51
CA HIS A 4 -0.57 12.01 -0.08
C HIS A 4 0.11 10.80 0.55
N VAL A 5 1.13 11.03 1.38
CA VAL A 5 1.78 9.95 2.14
C VAL A 5 0.99 9.74 3.42
N LEU A 6 0.47 8.54 3.63
CA LEU A 6 -0.21 8.19 4.88
C LEU A 6 0.81 8.06 6.02
N ASP A 7 0.38 8.44 7.23
CA ASP A 7 1.30 8.58 8.36
C ASP A 7 1.76 7.25 8.95
N GLU A 8 0.91 6.23 8.91
CA GLU A 8 1.21 4.94 9.54
C GLU A 8 2.22 4.12 8.74
N THR A 9 3.13 3.46 9.44
CA THR A 9 3.92 2.37 8.88
C THR A 9 3.05 1.12 8.85
N LEU A 10 3.04 0.42 7.72
CA LEU A 10 2.17 -0.71 7.47
C LEU A 10 2.97 -2.00 7.31
N ALA A 11 2.30 -3.12 7.54
CA ALA A 11 2.82 -4.45 7.30
C ALA A 11 1.81 -5.27 6.49
N LEU A 12 2.33 -6.22 5.72
CA LEU A 12 1.54 -7.19 4.97
C LEU A 12 1.74 -8.56 5.60
N ALA A 13 0.68 -9.10 6.21
CA ALA A 13 0.71 -10.38 6.89
C ALA A 13 -0.10 -11.43 6.10
N ARG A 14 0.41 -12.66 6.10
CA ARG A 14 -0.26 -13.80 5.49
C ARG A 14 -0.71 -14.78 6.57
N LEU A 15 -1.94 -15.27 6.42
CA LEU A 15 -2.53 -16.30 7.28
C LEU A 15 -3.14 -17.40 6.41
N PRO A 16 -3.45 -18.58 6.99
CA PRO A 16 -4.17 -19.62 6.26
C PRO A 16 -5.50 -19.11 5.69
N ALA A 17 -5.90 -19.65 4.55
CA ALA A 17 -7.08 -19.19 3.81
C ALA A 17 -8.37 -19.21 4.63
N ASP A 18 -8.51 -20.15 5.57
CA ASP A 18 -9.69 -20.33 6.41
C ASP A 18 -9.60 -19.67 7.79
N ALA A 19 -8.49 -18.95 8.05
CA ALA A 19 -8.31 -18.29 9.34
C ALA A 19 -9.34 -17.17 9.54
N ALA A 20 -9.78 -16.98 10.78
CA ALA A 20 -10.52 -15.79 11.14
C ALA A 20 -9.58 -14.58 11.14
N VAL A 21 -10.13 -13.39 10.89
CA VAL A 21 -9.35 -12.17 11.01
C VAL A 21 -8.90 -12.01 12.47
N PRO A 22 -7.58 -11.95 12.74
CA PRO A 22 -7.10 -11.89 14.11
C PRO A 22 -7.53 -10.61 14.84
N PRO A 23 -7.70 -10.67 16.17
CA PRO A 23 -8.09 -9.49 16.95
C PRO A 23 -7.01 -8.41 17.03
N TRP A 24 -5.76 -8.72 16.69
CA TRP A 24 -4.67 -7.74 16.68
C TRP A 24 -4.69 -6.83 15.45
N VAL A 25 -5.49 -7.13 14.43
CA VAL A 25 -5.55 -6.31 13.21
C VAL A 25 -6.06 -4.92 13.56
N ALA A 26 -5.26 -3.92 13.27
CA ALA A 26 -5.56 -2.53 13.56
C ALA A 26 -4.93 -1.61 12.51
N GLY A 27 -5.61 -0.51 12.24
CA GLY A 27 -5.13 0.53 11.35
C GLY A 27 -6.11 1.69 11.37
N ARG A 28 -5.57 2.91 11.33
CA ARG A 28 -6.39 4.12 11.29
C ARG A 28 -6.40 4.72 9.89
N ASP A 29 -5.23 4.77 9.25
CA ASP A 29 -5.10 5.37 7.92
C ASP A 29 -5.42 4.38 6.82
N PHE A 30 -5.10 3.11 7.03
CA PHE A 30 -5.27 2.08 6.01
C PHE A 30 -5.41 0.70 6.65
N LEU A 31 -6.40 -0.05 6.19
CA LEU A 31 -6.59 -1.44 6.59
C LEU A 31 -7.20 -2.18 5.41
N ALA A 32 -6.58 -3.28 4.99
CA ALA A 32 -7.11 -4.11 3.92
C ALA A 32 -7.08 -5.58 4.33
N VAL A 33 -8.15 -6.29 4.01
CA VAL A 33 -8.27 -7.74 4.22
C VAL A 33 -8.71 -8.36 2.91
N VAL A 34 -7.91 -9.28 2.39
CA VAL A 34 -8.21 -9.99 1.16
C VAL A 34 -8.15 -11.49 1.43
N ARG A 35 -9.27 -12.17 1.23
CA ARG A 35 -9.35 -13.62 1.35
C ARG A 35 -9.51 -14.25 -0.02
N THR A 36 -8.67 -15.22 -0.30
CA THR A 36 -8.77 -16.07 -1.50
C THR A 36 -8.80 -17.54 -1.05
N PRO A 37 -9.07 -18.49 -1.95
CA PRO A 37 -8.94 -19.91 -1.60
C PRO A 37 -7.54 -20.33 -1.15
N ARG A 38 -6.54 -19.50 -1.37
CA ARG A 38 -5.12 -19.82 -1.10
C ARG A 38 -4.59 -19.17 0.16
N GLU A 39 -5.15 -18.03 0.58
CA GLU A 39 -4.58 -17.26 1.68
C GLU A 39 -5.55 -16.20 2.20
N LEU A 40 -5.29 -15.77 3.42
CA LEU A 40 -5.82 -14.53 3.98
C LEU A 40 -4.67 -13.54 4.06
N SER A 41 -4.77 -12.43 3.32
CA SER A 41 -3.78 -11.34 3.34
C SER A 41 -4.33 -10.14 4.08
N ILE A 42 -3.52 -9.55 4.96
CA ILE A 42 -3.93 -8.40 5.77
C ILE A 42 -2.85 -7.33 5.66
N VAL A 43 -3.27 -6.12 5.27
CA VAL A 43 -2.43 -4.93 5.37
C VAL A 43 -2.94 -4.11 6.54
N CYS A 44 -2.11 -3.89 7.54
CA CYS A 44 -2.49 -3.16 8.74
C CYS A 44 -1.28 -2.43 9.31
N ARG A 45 -1.51 -1.71 10.41
CA ARG A 45 -0.43 -1.02 11.11
C ARG A 45 0.64 -2.01 11.52
N ASP A 46 1.90 -1.69 11.20
CA ASP A 46 3.04 -2.59 11.40
C ASP A 46 3.17 -3.04 12.86
N ASP A 47 3.03 -2.12 13.80
CA ASP A 47 3.18 -2.43 15.23
C ASP A 47 2.02 -3.24 15.82
N ALA A 48 0.94 -3.42 15.06
CA ALA A 48 -0.17 -4.28 15.49
C ALA A 48 0.12 -5.76 15.25
N VAL A 49 0.98 -6.08 14.28
CA VAL A 49 1.31 -7.48 13.96
C VAL A 49 2.28 -8.00 15.01
N PRO A 50 1.93 -9.13 15.69
CA PRO A 50 2.82 -9.70 16.71
C PRO A 50 4.22 -9.99 16.18
N ALA A 51 5.24 -9.77 16.99
CA ALA A 51 6.62 -10.08 16.64
C ALA A 51 6.83 -11.56 16.32
N THR A 52 5.96 -12.42 16.85
CA THR A 52 6.00 -13.88 16.65
C THR A 52 5.35 -14.33 15.34
N HIS A 53 4.63 -13.44 14.63
CA HIS A 53 4.01 -13.80 13.37
C HIS A 53 5.08 -13.93 12.28
N ALA A 54 5.22 -15.14 11.72
CA ALA A 54 6.36 -15.46 10.85
C ALA A 54 6.20 -14.96 9.43
N GLU A 55 5.00 -15.08 8.86
CA GLU A 55 4.74 -14.71 7.46
C GLU A 55 4.30 -13.25 7.38
N VAL A 56 5.25 -12.34 7.47
CA VAL A 56 4.98 -10.89 7.45
C VAL A 56 6.09 -10.16 6.70
N GLN A 57 5.67 -9.18 5.90
CA GLN A 57 6.55 -8.19 5.28
C GLN A 57 6.27 -6.86 5.99
N ARG A 58 7.30 -6.29 6.60
CA ARG A 58 7.16 -5.07 7.44
C ARG A 58 7.74 -3.84 6.77
N GLY A 59 7.41 -2.69 7.32
CA GLY A 59 8.05 -1.43 6.95
C GLY A 59 7.60 -0.87 5.61
N PHE A 60 6.28 -0.81 5.38
CA PHE A 60 5.71 -0.15 4.21
C PHE A 60 5.11 1.20 4.57
N ARG A 61 5.13 2.10 3.60
CA ARG A 61 4.40 3.36 3.65
C ARG A 61 3.46 3.43 2.45
N ALA A 62 2.28 3.99 2.65
CA ALA A 62 1.27 4.11 1.61
C ALA A 62 1.25 5.50 1.01
N LEU A 63 1.16 5.56 -0.31
CA LEU A 63 0.89 6.77 -1.09
C LEU A 63 -0.53 6.65 -1.61
N ALA A 64 -1.37 7.62 -1.28
CA ALA A 64 -2.76 7.65 -1.73
C ALA A 64 -2.93 8.71 -2.82
N VAL A 65 -3.70 8.40 -3.86
CA VAL A 65 -4.13 9.41 -4.83
C VAL A 65 -5.22 10.24 -4.18
N VAL A 66 -5.03 11.57 -4.15
CA VAL A 66 -5.96 12.50 -3.50
C VAL A 66 -7.25 12.61 -4.31
N GLY A 67 -8.38 12.57 -3.61
CA GLY A 67 -9.71 12.73 -4.20
C GLY A 67 -10.36 11.41 -4.56
N THR A 68 -11.56 11.50 -5.13
CA THR A 68 -12.33 10.35 -5.61
C THR A 68 -12.14 10.23 -7.12
N LEU A 69 -11.67 9.05 -7.56
CA LEU A 69 -11.43 8.78 -8.97
C LEU A 69 -12.66 8.16 -9.61
N ASP A 70 -12.93 8.55 -10.87
CA ASP A 70 -13.95 7.90 -11.68
C ASP A 70 -13.46 6.49 -12.05
N PHE A 71 -14.32 5.48 -11.87
CA PHE A 71 -13.99 4.10 -12.25
C PHE A 71 -13.67 3.95 -13.75
N ALA A 72 -14.18 4.85 -14.58
CA ALA A 72 -13.89 4.84 -16.01
C ALA A 72 -12.48 5.33 -16.35
N LEU A 73 -11.76 5.96 -15.40
CA LEU A 73 -10.40 6.40 -15.64
C LEU A 73 -9.47 5.21 -15.84
N THR A 74 -8.54 5.36 -16.79
CA THR A 74 -7.54 4.35 -17.08
C THR A 74 -6.15 4.91 -16.87
N GLY A 75 -5.18 4.01 -16.65
CA GLY A 75 -3.78 4.39 -16.57
C GLY A 75 -3.35 5.07 -15.26
N ILE A 76 -4.23 5.14 -14.25
CA ILE A 76 -3.88 5.77 -12.97
C ILE A 76 -2.74 5.01 -12.29
N VAL A 77 -2.92 3.71 -12.07
CA VAL A 77 -1.89 2.87 -11.44
C VAL A 77 -0.64 2.84 -12.29
N ALA A 78 -0.77 2.75 -13.63
CA ALA A 78 0.36 2.74 -14.54
C ALA A 78 1.18 4.02 -14.45
N SER A 79 0.52 5.18 -14.32
CA SER A 79 1.23 6.46 -14.21
C SER A 79 2.09 6.56 -12.95
N LEU A 80 1.78 5.79 -11.92
CA LEU A 80 2.56 5.69 -10.70
C LEU A 80 3.58 4.54 -10.78
N ALA A 81 3.16 3.39 -11.28
CA ALA A 81 3.97 2.19 -11.30
C ALA A 81 5.12 2.25 -12.30
N GLU A 82 4.92 2.81 -13.47
CA GLU A 82 5.94 2.86 -14.53
C GLU A 82 7.19 3.63 -14.11
N PRO A 83 7.10 4.87 -13.58
CA PRO A 83 8.31 5.57 -13.15
C PRO A 83 8.99 4.88 -11.97
N LEU A 84 8.25 4.28 -11.06
CA LEU A 84 8.83 3.55 -9.94
C LEU A 84 9.54 2.28 -10.41
N ALA A 85 8.95 1.54 -11.32
CA ALA A 85 9.58 0.36 -11.91
C ALA A 85 10.88 0.72 -12.64
N ALA A 86 10.88 1.81 -13.40
CA ALA A 86 12.06 2.29 -14.11
C ALA A 86 13.20 2.66 -13.14
N ALA A 87 12.85 3.09 -11.93
CA ALA A 87 13.81 3.41 -10.88
C ALA A 87 14.19 2.20 -10.00
N GLY A 88 13.67 1.02 -10.31
CA GLY A 88 13.94 -0.19 -9.53
C GLY A 88 13.27 -0.21 -8.16
N ILE A 89 12.17 0.53 -7.98
CA ILE A 89 11.43 0.57 -6.72
C ILE A 89 10.24 -0.38 -6.80
N SER A 90 10.26 -1.41 -5.97
CA SER A 90 9.17 -2.37 -5.86
C SER A 90 7.95 -1.74 -5.19
N ILE A 91 6.75 -2.09 -5.68
CA ILE A 91 5.50 -1.56 -5.15
C ILE A 91 4.50 -2.69 -4.85
N PHE A 92 3.53 -2.35 -3.99
CA PHE A 92 2.34 -3.17 -3.74
C PHE A 92 1.12 -2.26 -3.89
N GLY A 93 0.26 -2.55 -4.88
CA GLY A 93 -0.87 -1.68 -5.20
C GLY A 93 -2.18 -2.22 -4.62
N ILE A 94 -3.01 -1.34 -4.08
CA ILE A 94 -4.37 -1.66 -3.63
C ILE A 94 -5.30 -0.55 -4.09
N SER A 95 -6.33 -0.94 -4.82
CA SER A 95 -7.40 -0.03 -5.23
C SER A 95 -8.59 -0.18 -4.31
N THR A 96 -9.22 0.94 -3.97
CA THR A 96 -10.46 0.97 -3.20
C THR A 96 -11.60 1.48 -4.10
N TYR A 97 -12.79 1.65 -3.53
CA TYR A 97 -13.92 2.21 -4.27
C TYR A 97 -13.63 3.63 -4.76
N ASP A 98 -12.98 4.45 -3.92
CA ASP A 98 -12.77 5.86 -4.22
C ASP A 98 -11.47 6.13 -4.98
N THR A 99 -10.39 5.41 -4.68
CA THR A 99 -9.07 5.79 -5.18
C THR A 99 -8.08 4.64 -5.14
N ASP A 100 -6.84 4.94 -5.54
CA ASP A 100 -5.75 3.98 -5.59
C ASP A 100 -4.69 4.29 -4.53
N HIS A 101 -4.08 3.23 -4.01
CA HIS A 101 -2.99 3.30 -3.04
C HIS A 101 -1.81 2.49 -3.57
N ILE A 102 -0.60 3.03 -3.39
CA ILE A 102 0.65 2.35 -3.69
C ILE A 102 1.46 2.27 -2.40
N LEU A 103 1.84 1.06 -2.03
CA LEU A 103 2.73 0.85 -0.89
C LEU A 103 4.16 0.66 -1.38
N VAL A 104 5.08 1.37 -0.75
CA VAL A 104 6.52 1.26 -1.00
C VAL A 104 7.23 0.93 0.30
N ARG A 105 8.41 0.34 0.23
CA ARG A 105 9.25 0.14 1.41
C ARG A 105 9.59 1.50 2.03
N GLU A 106 9.55 1.59 3.35
CA GLU A 106 9.79 2.83 4.07
C GLU A 106 11.17 3.41 3.75
N ASP A 107 12.19 2.56 3.59
CA ASP A 107 13.55 2.97 3.24
C ASP A 107 13.68 3.47 1.80
N ARG A 108 12.66 3.29 0.97
CA ARG A 108 12.62 3.81 -0.40
C ARG A 108 11.62 4.96 -0.58
N LEU A 109 11.02 5.43 0.51
CA LEU A 109 9.97 6.48 0.42
C LEU A 109 10.52 7.78 -0.18
N THR A 110 11.67 8.24 0.28
CA THR A 110 12.27 9.48 -0.23
C THR A 110 12.56 9.38 -1.73
N ASP A 111 13.15 8.26 -2.15
CA ASP A 111 13.43 8.02 -3.58
C ASP A 111 12.15 7.94 -4.39
N ALA A 112 11.14 7.24 -3.87
CA ALA A 112 9.84 7.11 -4.55
C ALA A 112 9.19 8.48 -4.77
N LYS A 113 9.20 9.34 -3.76
CA LYS A 113 8.67 10.71 -3.89
C LYS A 113 9.41 11.50 -4.97
N SER A 114 10.74 11.44 -4.98
CA SER A 114 11.55 12.15 -5.97
C SER A 114 11.26 11.67 -7.39
N VAL A 115 11.15 10.37 -7.58
CA VAL A 115 10.85 9.76 -8.87
C VAL A 115 9.47 10.19 -9.37
N LEU A 116 8.48 10.19 -8.49
CA LEU A 116 7.11 10.57 -8.86
C LEU A 116 6.98 12.05 -9.17
N VAL A 117 7.68 12.91 -8.42
CA VAL A 117 7.72 14.35 -8.72
C VAL A 117 8.36 14.60 -10.07
N ALA A 118 9.46 13.90 -10.39
CA ALA A 118 10.11 14.01 -11.70
C ALA A 118 9.18 13.55 -12.84
N ALA A 119 8.26 12.65 -12.57
CA ALA A 119 7.27 12.17 -13.53
C ALA A 119 6.04 13.06 -13.66
N GLY A 120 5.98 14.19 -12.93
CA GLY A 120 4.89 15.16 -13.02
C GLY A 120 3.84 15.07 -11.92
N HIS A 121 4.00 14.17 -10.95
CA HIS A 121 3.09 14.09 -9.80
C HIS A 121 3.45 15.12 -8.75
N THR A 122 2.48 15.45 -7.90
CA THR A 122 2.67 16.38 -6.79
C THR A 122 2.31 15.70 -5.46
N PHE A 123 2.86 16.21 -4.38
CA PHE A 123 2.55 15.73 -3.03
C PHE A 123 1.89 16.83 -2.22
N LYS A 124 0.82 16.42 -1.53
CA LYS A 124 0.09 17.26 -0.60
C LYS A 124 0.82 17.35 0.74
#